data_61dca39dda0077f72dcba7214a78d649
#
_entry.id   61dca39dda0077f72dcba7214a78d649
#
_cell.length_a   1.000
_cell.length_b   1.000
_cell.length_c   1.000
_cell.angle_alpha   90.00
_cell.angle_beta   90.00
_cell.angle_gamma   90.00
#
_symmetry.space_group_name_H-M   'P 1'
#
loop_
_entity.id
_entity.type
_entity.pdbx_description
1 polymer ?
#
loop_
_entity_poly.entity_id
_entity_poly.type
_entity_poly.pdbx_seq_one_letter_code
_entity_poly.pdbx_strand_id
1 'polypeptide(L)'
;MIAQSIKPDSVVSDVQLVLANNEYISINNKKIDIQYDQKGNIHINDKKLKQENSATPQKEKDVALLHKINQLIVPKGRRSTLTFSDGTVLWVNSGSRVVYPEQFEAKQREIYIDGEAYLQVSPDKSRPFIVKTNKIDIKVLGTTFNITAYEEDDRQAVALVEGS
;
A
#
# COMPACT_ATOMS: atom_id res chain seq x y z
N MET A 1 -2.11 -0.03 13.67
CA MET A 1 -2.78 0.22 12.38
C MET A 1 -4.04 -0.62 12.29
N ILE A 2 -5.13 0.00 11.97
CA ILE A 2 -6.39 -0.70 11.84
C ILE A 2 -6.61 -1.02 10.37
N ALA A 3 -6.39 -2.26 10.01
CA ALA A 3 -6.67 -2.75 8.65
C ALA A 3 -8.15 -3.09 8.55
N GLN A 4 -8.99 -2.08 8.60
CA GLN A 4 -10.43 -2.32 8.50
C GLN A 4 -10.84 -2.46 7.05
N SER A 5 -11.40 -3.42 6.80
CA SER A 5 -12.62 -4.03 6.39
C SER A 5 -13.24 -3.60 5.05
N ILE A 6 -12.56 -2.81 4.19
CA ILE A 6 -12.98 -2.72 2.79
C ILE A 6 -12.28 -3.85 2.06
N LYS A 7 -13.02 -4.92 1.84
CA LYS A 7 -12.49 -6.06 1.09
C LYS A 7 -12.69 -5.82 -0.41
N PRO A 8 -11.78 -6.31 -1.27
CA PRO A 8 -12.05 -6.32 -2.70
C PRO A 8 -13.31 -7.13 -2.96
N ASP A 9 -14.37 -6.46 -3.31
CA ASP A 9 -15.63 -7.10 -3.61
C ASP A 9 -15.70 -7.47 -5.08
N SER A 10 -16.34 -8.59 -5.39
CA SER A 10 -16.58 -9.00 -6.77
C SER A 10 -17.42 -7.99 -7.57
N VAL A 11 -18.13 -7.09 -6.89
CA VAL A 11 -18.93 -6.03 -7.52
C VAL A 11 -18.05 -4.85 -7.97
N VAL A 12 -16.86 -4.70 -7.36
CA VAL A 12 -15.94 -3.62 -7.72
C VAL A 12 -15.08 -4.09 -8.89
N SER A 13 -15.21 -3.44 -10.04
CA SER A 13 -14.48 -3.81 -11.26
C SER A 13 -13.21 -2.97 -11.50
N ASP A 14 -13.08 -1.83 -10.85
CA ASP A 14 -11.97 -0.90 -11.04
C ASP A 14 -11.03 -0.92 -9.85
N VAL A 15 -9.74 -0.66 -10.11
CA VAL A 15 -8.80 -0.43 -9.02
C VAL A 15 -9.20 0.85 -8.29
N GLN A 16 -9.24 0.77 -6.97
CA GLN A 16 -9.62 1.91 -6.13
C GLN A 16 -8.48 2.31 -5.21
N LEU A 17 -8.19 3.59 -5.18
CA LEU A 17 -7.30 4.19 -4.21
C LEU A 17 -8.16 4.95 -3.20
N VAL A 18 -8.11 4.52 -1.94
CA VAL A 18 -8.83 5.17 -0.85
C VAL A 18 -7.82 5.97 -0.04
N LEU A 19 -8.01 7.28 -0.01
CA LEU A 19 -7.11 8.18 0.69
C LEU A 19 -7.51 8.37 2.15
N ALA A 20 -6.56 8.87 2.93
CA ALA A 20 -6.75 9.07 4.38
C ALA A 20 -7.91 10.01 4.74
N ASN A 21 -8.31 10.89 3.81
CA ASN A 21 -9.45 11.78 3.98
C ASN A 21 -10.78 11.17 3.52
N ASN A 22 -10.81 9.86 3.28
CA ASN A 22 -11.94 9.10 2.76
C ASN A 22 -12.33 9.43 1.31
N GLU A 23 -11.47 10.07 0.57
CA GLU A 23 -11.66 10.24 -0.87
C GLU A 23 -11.39 8.92 -1.59
N TYR A 24 -12.24 8.61 -2.57
CA TYR A 24 -12.11 7.42 -3.40
C TYR A 24 -11.71 7.83 -4.80
N ILE A 25 -10.69 7.18 -5.33
CA ILE A 25 -10.26 7.39 -6.71
C ILE A 25 -10.39 6.05 -7.42
N SER A 26 -11.28 6.00 -8.42
CA SER A 26 -11.43 4.82 -9.27
C SER A 26 -10.56 4.97 -10.50
N ILE A 27 -9.77 3.94 -10.80
CA ILE A 27 -8.82 3.96 -11.90
C ILE A 27 -9.20 2.86 -12.87
N ASN A 28 -9.64 3.25 -14.06
CA ASN A 28 -10.11 2.33 -15.11
C ASN A 28 -9.13 2.24 -16.29
N ASN A 29 -7.86 2.12 -16.00
CA ASN A 29 -6.84 1.93 -17.02
C ASN A 29 -6.38 0.48 -17.04
N LYS A 30 -5.91 -0.01 -18.18
CA LYS A 30 -5.37 -1.37 -18.29
C LYS A 30 -4.09 -1.52 -17.49
N LYS A 31 -3.25 -0.51 -17.50
CA LYS A 31 -2.01 -0.46 -16.72
C LYS A 31 -2.16 0.62 -15.65
N ILE A 32 -1.97 0.25 -14.40
CA ILE A 32 -2.12 1.16 -13.27
C ILE A 32 -0.82 1.18 -12.48
N ASP A 33 -0.18 2.34 -12.48
CA ASP A 33 1.06 2.59 -11.79
C ASP A 33 0.85 3.77 -10.84
N ILE A 34 0.91 3.52 -9.55
CA ILE A 34 0.72 4.51 -8.50
C ILE A 34 2.08 4.77 -7.86
N GLN A 35 2.51 6.03 -7.85
CA GLN A 35 3.79 6.42 -7.27
C GLN A 35 3.62 7.55 -6.27
N TYR A 36 4.34 7.45 -5.17
CA TYR A 36 4.47 8.51 -4.18
C TYR A 36 5.85 9.14 -4.32
N ASP A 37 5.90 10.45 -4.50
CA ASP A 37 7.17 11.15 -4.53
C ASP A 37 7.64 11.50 -3.11
N GLN A 38 8.84 12.07 -2.99
CA GLN A 38 9.42 12.37 -1.68
C GLN A 38 8.66 13.46 -0.92
N LYS A 39 7.84 14.22 -1.61
CA LYS A 39 6.99 15.26 -0.99
C LYS A 39 5.62 14.73 -0.58
N GLY A 40 5.35 13.43 -0.82
CA GLY A 40 4.08 12.82 -0.53
C GLY A 40 3.02 13.03 -1.60
N ASN A 41 3.38 13.56 -2.76
CA ASN A 41 2.44 13.71 -3.87
C ASN A 41 2.19 12.37 -4.55
N ILE A 42 0.97 12.17 -5.00
CA ILE A 42 0.55 10.93 -5.66
C ILE A 42 0.58 11.15 -7.18
N HIS A 43 1.22 10.23 -7.87
CA HIS A 43 1.25 10.19 -9.33
C HIS A 43 0.59 8.90 -9.78
N ILE A 44 -0.42 9.03 -10.63
CA ILE A 44 -1.10 7.88 -11.23
C ILE A 44 -0.81 7.89 -12.72
N ASN A 45 -0.10 6.85 -13.20
CA ASN A 45 0.34 6.75 -14.61
C ASN A 45 1.04 8.03 -15.09
N ASP A 46 1.99 8.53 -14.28
CA ASP A 46 2.78 9.75 -14.52
C ASP A 46 2.00 11.06 -14.47
N LYS A 47 0.73 11.02 -14.08
CA LYS A 47 -0.05 12.23 -13.87
C LYS A 47 -0.15 12.54 -12.39
N LYS A 48 0.30 13.72 -12.00
CA LYS A 48 0.20 14.16 -10.62
C LYS A 48 -1.25 14.36 -10.24
N LEU A 49 -1.68 13.70 -9.17
CA LEU A 49 -3.00 13.89 -8.61
C LEU A 49 -3.04 15.23 -7.87
N LYS A 50 -3.99 16.09 -8.27
CA LYS A 50 -4.24 17.32 -7.52
C LYS A 50 -5.04 16.95 -6.28
N GLN A 51 -4.37 16.94 -5.14
CA GLN A 51 -5.08 16.90 -3.87
C GLN A 51 -5.57 18.30 -3.57
N GLU A 52 -6.89 18.43 -3.38
CA GLU A 52 -7.39 19.65 -2.81
C GLU A 52 -6.83 19.78 -1.41
N ASN A 53 -6.00 20.81 -1.21
CA ASN A 53 -5.61 21.22 0.11
C ASN A 53 -6.85 21.76 0.82
N SER A 54 -7.62 20.87 1.41
CA SER A 54 -8.54 21.32 2.42
C SER A 54 -7.70 21.96 3.51
N ALA A 55 -7.90 23.25 3.76
CA ALA A 55 -7.27 23.94 4.86
C ALA A 55 -7.80 23.35 6.16
N THR A 56 -7.18 22.23 6.56
CA THR A 56 -7.50 21.61 7.85
C THR A 56 -6.87 22.45 8.95
N PRO A 57 -7.62 22.81 9.99
CA PRO A 57 -7.07 23.51 11.14
C PRO A 57 -5.90 22.74 11.72
N GLN A 58 -4.91 23.48 12.25
CA GLN A 58 -3.66 22.92 12.73
C GLN A 58 -3.83 21.77 13.73
N LYS A 59 -4.84 21.84 14.57
CA LYS A 59 -5.14 20.79 15.56
C LYS A 59 -5.60 19.48 14.92
N GLU A 60 -6.30 19.56 13.82
CA GLU A 60 -6.73 18.36 13.08
C GLU A 60 -5.59 17.76 12.30
N LYS A 61 -4.59 18.56 11.89
CA LYS A 61 -3.38 18.06 11.24
C LYS A 61 -2.56 17.16 12.15
N ASP A 62 -2.41 17.52 13.42
CA ASP A 62 -1.61 16.73 14.36
C ASP A 62 -2.27 15.38 14.67
N VAL A 63 -3.59 15.36 14.79
CA VAL A 63 -4.33 14.11 14.99
C VAL A 63 -4.38 13.29 13.69
N ALA A 64 -4.55 13.95 12.55
CA ALA A 64 -4.61 13.29 11.25
C ALA A 64 -3.26 12.67 10.85
N LEU A 65 -2.14 13.29 11.22
CA LEU A 65 -0.80 12.75 10.95
C LEU A 65 -0.56 11.39 11.62
N LEU A 66 -1.20 11.15 12.76
CA LEU A 66 -1.09 9.87 13.46
C LEU A 66 -1.91 8.76 12.82
N HIS A 67 -2.87 9.10 11.96
CA HIS A 67 -3.82 8.14 11.40
C HIS A 67 -4.02 8.27 9.90
N LYS A 68 -3.06 8.86 9.19
CA LYS A 68 -3.14 9.00 7.73
C LYS A 68 -2.80 7.67 7.06
N ILE A 69 -3.84 6.93 6.76
CA ILE A 69 -3.73 5.61 6.14
C ILE A 69 -4.44 5.62 4.80
N ASN A 70 -3.74 5.16 3.78
CA ASN A 70 -4.29 4.98 2.44
C ASN A 70 -4.52 3.48 2.17
N GLN A 71 -5.41 3.18 1.27
CA GLN A 71 -5.68 1.81 0.84
C GLN A 71 -5.68 1.71 -0.66
N LEU A 72 -5.03 0.67 -1.17
CA LEU A 72 -5.11 0.30 -2.58
C LEU A 72 -5.91 -1.00 -2.67
N ILE A 73 -7.02 -0.96 -3.40
CA ILE A 73 -7.90 -2.11 -3.59
C ILE A 73 -7.81 -2.54 -5.04
N VAL A 74 -7.32 -3.74 -5.26
CA VAL A 74 -7.16 -4.33 -6.60
C VAL A 74 -8.17 -5.47 -6.74
N PRO A 75 -9.26 -5.26 -7.46
CA PRO A 75 -10.28 -6.29 -7.61
C PRO A 75 -9.81 -7.47 -8.46
N LYS A 76 -10.59 -8.53 -8.46
CA LYS A 76 -10.28 -9.71 -9.27
C LYS A 76 -10.19 -9.35 -10.74
N GLY A 77 -9.16 -9.88 -11.41
CA GLY A 77 -8.90 -9.60 -12.82
C GLY A 77 -8.09 -8.34 -13.08
N ARG A 78 -7.68 -7.61 -12.04
CA ARG A 78 -6.87 -6.39 -12.16
C ARG A 78 -5.52 -6.56 -11.49
N ARG A 79 -4.58 -5.69 -11.83
CA ARG A 79 -3.25 -5.60 -11.23
C ARG A 79 -2.85 -4.14 -11.13
N SER A 80 -1.99 -3.83 -10.18
CA SER A 80 -1.48 -2.47 -9.99
C SER A 80 -0.05 -2.51 -9.49
N THR A 81 0.72 -1.50 -9.84
CA THR A 81 2.04 -1.24 -9.27
C THR A 81 1.93 -0.09 -8.29
N LEU A 82 2.55 -0.23 -7.13
CA LEU A 82 2.58 0.80 -6.10
C LEU A 82 4.02 1.07 -5.71
N THR A 83 4.46 2.30 -5.89
CA THR A 83 5.81 2.74 -5.55
C THR A 83 5.75 3.74 -4.41
N PHE A 84 6.46 3.45 -3.34
CA PHE A 84 6.54 4.34 -2.18
C PHE A 84 7.67 5.36 -2.34
N SER A 85 7.63 6.39 -1.53
CA SER A 85 8.60 7.49 -1.58
C SER A 85 10.04 7.05 -1.25
N ASP A 86 10.23 5.92 -0.57
CA ASP A 86 11.54 5.36 -0.25
C ASP A 86 12.14 4.52 -1.39
N GLY A 87 11.40 4.37 -2.49
CA GLY A 87 11.82 3.56 -3.63
C GLY A 87 11.34 2.11 -3.60
N THR A 88 10.65 1.70 -2.55
CA THR A 88 10.05 0.37 -2.47
C THR A 88 8.93 0.23 -3.50
N VAL A 89 8.92 -0.88 -4.22
CA VAL A 89 7.93 -1.16 -5.27
C VAL A 89 7.16 -2.43 -4.94
N LEU A 90 5.84 -2.35 -5.05
CA LEU A 90 4.93 -3.48 -4.93
C LEU A 90 4.24 -3.71 -6.26
N TRP A 91 4.26 -4.96 -6.72
CA TRP A 91 3.40 -5.42 -7.81
C TRP A 91 2.24 -6.16 -7.16
N VAL A 92 1.07 -5.52 -7.13
CA VAL A 92 -0.10 -6.00 -6.40
C VAL A 92 -0.99 -6.80 -7.34
N ASN A 93 -1.23 -8.04 -6.98
CA ASN A 93 -1.95 -8.99 -7.82
C ASN A 93 -3.47 -8.90 -7.60
N SER A 94 -4.18 -9.64 -8.42
CA SER A 94 -5.64 -9.71 -8.47
C SER A 94 -6.27 -10.06 -7.13
N GLY A 95 -7.33 -9.36 -6.76
CA GLY A 95 -8.08 -9.63 -5.55
C GLY A 95 -7.35 -9.25 -4.26
N SER A 96 -6.47 -8.27 -4.31
CA SER A 96 -5.61 -7.90 -3.19
C SER A 96 -5.91 -6.50 -2.67
N ARG A 97 -5.55 -6.30 -1.41
CA ARG A 97 -5.67 -5.01 -0.74
C ARG A 97 -4.39 -4.71 0.02
N VAL A 98 -3.90 -3.48 -0.15
CA VAL A 98 -2.72 -3.00 0.57
C VAL A 98 -3.13 -1.79 1.40
N VAL A 99 -2.84 -1.82 2.68
CA VAL A 99 -3.08 -0.71 3.61
C VAL A 99 -1.73 -0.17 4.04
N TYR A 100 -1.51 1.11 3.88
CA TYR A 100 -0.21 1.72 4.12
C TYR A 100 -0.37 3.15 4.61
N PRO A 101 0.60 3.66 5.39
CA PRO A 101 0.54 5.05 5.82
C PRO A 101 0.92 5.99 4.67
N GLU A 102 0.40 7.19 4.69
CA GLU A 102 0.76 8.24 3.72
C GLU A 102 2.27 8.53 3.76
N GLN A 103 2.86 8.47 4.96
CA GLN A 103 4.30 8.57 5.17
C GLN A 103 4.74 7.50 6.16
N PHE A 104 5.89 6.89 5.88
CA PHE A 104 6.48 5.94 6.82
C PHE A 104 7.05 6.66 8.04
N GLU A 105 6.97 5.99 9.17
CA GLU A 105 7.55 6.50 10.41
C GLU A 105 9.09 6.55 10.33
N ALA A 106 9.69 7.31 11.24
CA ALA A 106 11.14 7.46 11.31
C ALA A 106 11.85 6.17 11.75
N LYS A 107 11.14 5.27 12.45
CA LYS A 107 11.73 4.06 13.03
C LYS A 107 11.43 2.80 12.26
N GLN A 108 10.37 2.79 11.47
CA GLN A 108 9.96 1.59 10.75
C GLN A 108 9.07 1.95 9.56
N ARG A 109 9.01 1.01 8.61
CA ARG A 109 8.14 1.10 7.45
C ARG A 109 7.15 -0.06 7.55
N GLU A 110 5.87 0.22 7.81
CA GLU A 110 4.88 -0.81 8.04
C GLU A 110 3.75 -0.73 7.05
N ILE A 111 3.40 -1.86 6.45
CA ILE A 111 2.22 -2.00 5.59
C ILE A 111 1.45 -3.25 5.97
N TYR A 112 0.19 -3.32 5.55
CA TYR A 112 -0.65 -4.50 5.70
C TYR A 112 -1.07 -4.99 4.31
N ILE A 113 -0.98 -6.30 4.10
CA ILE A 113 -1.38 -6.93 2.84
C ILE A 113 -2.42 -8.01 3.10
N ASP A 114 -3.54 -7.93 2.37
CA ASP A 114 -4.49 -9.01 2.20
C ASP A 114 -4.50 -9.37 0.73
N GLY A 115 -3.85 -10.49 0.39
CA GLY A 115 -3.75 -10.94 -0.98
C GLY A 115 -2.34 -11.34 -1.39
N GLU A 116 -1.99 -11.06 -2.63
CA GLU A 116 -0.68 -11.40 -3.19
C GLU A 116 0.01 -10.17 -3.73
N ALA A 117 1.29 -10.05 -3.40
CA ALA A 117 2.13 -8.99 -3.93
C ALA A 117 3.59 -9.47 -4.04
N TYR A 118 4.25 -8.99 -5.08
CA TYR A 118 5.69 -9.11 -5.23
C TYR A 118 6.29 -7.78 -4.75
N LEU A 119 7.25 -7.86 -3.84
CA LEU A 119 7.82 -6.67 -3.22
C LEU A 119 9.32 -6.57 -3.51
N GLN A 120 9.72 -5.40 -3.93
CA GLN A 120 11.12 -5.02 -4.00
C GLN A 120 11.34 -3.92 -2.97
N VAL A 121 11.79 -4.31 -1.78
CA VAL A 121 11.96 -3.40 -0.66
C VAL A 121 13.30 -2.69 -0.76
N SER A 122 13.25 -1.36 -0.75
CA SER A 122 14.43 -0.53 -0.77
C SER A 122 15.26 -0.74 0.50
N PRO A 123 16.59 -0.99 0.40
CA PRO A 123 17.40 -1.20 1.58
C PRO A 123 17.45 0.01 2.50
N ASP A 124 17.13 -0.20 3.78
CA ASP A 124 17.25 0.80 4.83
C ASP A 124 17.36 0.09 6.18
N LYS A 125 18.58 -0.09 6.65
CA LYS A 125 18.83 -0.79 7.92
C LYS A 125 18.32 -0.03 9.14
N SER A 126 18.16 1.29 9.02
CA SER A 126 17.67 2.12 10.12
C SER A 126 16.16 2.05 10.27
N ARG A 127 15.45 1.64 9.24
CA ARG A 127 13.99 1.50 9.23
C ARG A 127 13.59 0.15 8.66
N PRO A 128 13.42 -0.87 9.50
CA PRO A 128 12.93 -2.15 9.02
C PRO A 128 11.60 -2.01 8.28
N PHE A 129 11.41 -2.82 7.26
CA PHE A 129 10.15 -2.89 6.52
C PHE A 129 9.34 -4.06 7.07
N ILE A 130 8.16 -3.77 7.57
CA ILE A 130 7.29 -4.76 8.20
C ILE A 130 6.05 -4.95 7.35
N VAL A 131 5.85 -6.16 6.84
CA VAL A 131 4.63 -6.53 6.15
C VAL A 131 3.76 -7.31 7.12
N LYS A 132 2.63 -6.76 7.46
CA LYS A 132 1.65 -7.42 8.31
C LYS A 132 0.57 -8.09 7.48
N THR A 133 0.16 -9.25 7.91
CA THR A 133 -1.00 -9.96 7.38
C THR A 133 -1.92 -10.32 8.54
N ASN A 134 -3.04 -10.95 8.26
CA ASN A 134 -3.92 -11.38 9.34
C ASN A 134 -3.35 -12.50 10.22
N LYS A 135 -2.28 -13.17 9.78
CA LYS A 135 -1.70 -14.31 10.49
C LYS A 135 -0.24 -14.16 10.86
N ILE A 136 0.55 -13.49 10.02
CA ILE A 136 2.00 -13.39 10.21
C ILE A 136 2.49 -11.97 9.97
N ASP A 137 3.63 -11.66 10.58
CA ASP A 137 4.37 -10.43 10.32
C ASP A 137 5.72 -10.81 9.71
N ILE A 138 6.10 -10.09 8.66
CA ILE A 138 7.37 -10.30 7.97
C ILE A 138 8.20 -9.04 8.11
N LYS A 139 9.40 -9.18 8.64
CA LYS A 139 10.32 -8.06 8.85
C LYS A 139 11.55 -8.24 7.97
N VAL A 140 11.83 -7.26 7.13
CA VAL A 140 12.99 -7.26 6.24
C VAL A 140 13.71 -5.92 6.30
N LEU A 141 14.97 -5.92 5.91
CA LEU A 141 15.79 -4.69 5.85
C LEU A 141 15.95 -4.15 4.44
N GLY A 142 15.91 -5.01 3.47
CA GLY A 142 15.98 -4.69 2.04
C GLY A 142 16.04 -5.98 1.28
N THR A 143 14.92 -6.39 0.73
CA THR A 143 14.72 -7.75 0.24
C THR A 143 13.73 -7.74 -0.91
N THR A 144 13.92 -8.65 -1.85
CA THR A 144 12.95 -8.91 -2.90
C THR A 144 12.26 -10.24 -2.60
N PHE A 145 10.96 -10.21 -2.44
CA PHE A 145 10.19 -11.41 -2.09
C PHE A 145 8.75 -11.32 -2.59
N ASN A 146 8.12 -12.49 -2.68
CA ASN A 146 6.70 -12.59 -2.99
C ASN A 146 5.95 -13.05 -1.75
N ILE A 147 4.81 -12.46 -1.48
CA ILE A 147 3.92 -12.86 -0.39
C ILE A 147 2.55 -13.21 -0.95
N THR A 148 2.01 -14.34 -0.48
CA THR A 148 0.62 -14.74 -0.74
C THR A 148 -0.05 -14.91 0.61
N ALA A 149 -0.98 -14.03 0.91
CA ALA A 149 -1.60 -13.95 2.23
C ALA A 149 -3.06 -13.47 2.12
N TYR A 150 -3.87 -14.21 1.34
CA TYR A 150 -5.28 -13.91 1.26
C TYR A 150 -5.97 -14.24 2.59
N GLU A 151 -6.74 -13.29 3.09
CA GLU A 151 -7.42 -13.43 4.37
C GLU A 151 -8.34 -14.66 4.41
N GLU A 152 -8.91 -15.01 3.26
CA GLU A 152 -9.81 -16.17 3.11
C GLU A 152 -9.06 -17.50 3.07
N ASP A 153 -7.76 -17.49 2.81
CA ASP A 153 -6.97 -18.70 2.72
C ASP A 153 -6.35 -19.07 4.08
N ASP A 154 -6.35 -20.35 4.40
CA ASP A 154 -5.69 -20.86 5.59
C ASP A 154 -4.16 -20.89 5.45
N ARG A 155 -3.67 -20.77 4.22
CA ARG A 155 -2.25 -20.86 3.91
C ARG A 155 -1.69 -19.49 3.53
N GLN A 156 -0.54 -19.20 4.12
CA GLN A 156 0.24 -18.03 3.73
C GLN A 156 1.63 -18.51 3.29
N ALA A 157 2.14 -17.90 2.25
CA ALA A 157 3.43 -18.27 1.69
C ALA A 157 4.27 -17.04 1.43
N VAL A 158 5.55 -17.15 1.77
CA VAL A 158 6.56 -16.13 1.47
C VAL A 158 7.67 -16.80 0.69
N ALA A 159 7.96 -16.27 -0.49
CA ALA A 159 9.06 -16.77 -1.32
C ALA A 159 10.11 -15.67 -1.48
N LEU A 160 11.26 -15.89 -0.85
CA LEU A 160 12.40 -14.98 -0.96
C LEU A 160 13.02 -15.12 -2.35
N VAL A 161 13.21 -14.00 -3.03
CA VAL A 161 13.85 -13.97 -4.36
C VAL A 161 15.29 -13.49 -4.24
N GLU A 162 15.54 -12.43 -3.47
CA GLU A 162 16.87 -11.86 -3.31
C GLU A 162 16.95 -11.06 -2.01
N GLY A 163 18.13 -11.13 -1.36
CA GLY A 163 18.40 -10.34 -0.17
C GLY A 163 18.31 -11.15 1.12
N SER A 164 18.27 -10.45 2.21
CA SER A 164 18.28 -11.04 3.55
C SER A 164 17.11 -10.54 4.42
#